data_30eeb6175fc443ec80330162fff52211
#
_entry.id   30eeb6175fc443ec80330162fff52211
#
_cell.length_a   1.000
_cell.length_b   1.000
_cell.length_c   1.000
_cell.angle_alpha   90.00
_cell.angle_beta   90.00
_cell.angle_gamma   90.00
#
_symmetry.space_group_name_H-M   'P 1'
#
loop_
_entity.id
_entity.type
_entity.pdbx_description
1 polymer ?
#
loop_
_entity_poly.entity_id
_entity_poly.type
_entity_poly.pdbx_seq_one_letter_code
_entity_poly.pdbx_strand_id
1 'polypeptide(L)'
;MDYNAETAEKAVAELSEENAFAVVADVSKQAEVAAAFQKVVDHFGDLNVVVNNAGVAPTTPLDTITEEQFERTFAINVGGVIWGAQAAQAQFKALGHGGKIINATSQAGVVGNPNLTVYGGTKFAVRGITQTLARDLADSGITVNAYAPGIVKTPMMYDIAHEVGKNA
;
A
#
# COMPACT_ATOMS: atom_id res chain seq x y z
N MET A 1 -9.94 0.06 3.93
CA MET A 1 -9.59 1.50 3.83
C MET A 1 -9.30 1.83 2.38
N ASP A 2 -9.86 2.90 1.87
CA ASP A 2 -9.64 3.41 0.52
C ASP A 2 -9.76 4.95 0.54
N TYR A 3 -9.20 5.65 -0.44
CA TYR A 3 -9.38 7.10 -0.53
C TYR A 3 -10.73 7.47 -1.16
N ASN A 4 -11.36 6.54 -1.88
CA ASN A 4 -12.67 6.68 -2.50
C ASN A 4 -13.74 5.99 -1.64
N ALA A 5 -14.68 6.78 -1.12
CA ALA A 5 -15.76 6.30 -0.25
C ALA A 5 -16.66 5.26 -0.95
N GLU A 6 -17.07 5.54 -2.19
CA GLU A 6 -17.95 4.66 -2.95
C GLU A 6 -17.33 3.27 -3.18
N THR A 7 -16.04 3.24 -3.54
CA THR A 7 -15.30 1.99 -3.72
C THR A 7 -15.18 1.20 -2.41
N ALA A 8 -14.91 1.90 -1.30
CA ALA A 8 -14.80 1.29 0.02
C ALA A 8 -16.15 0.69 0.48
N GLU A 9 -17.24 1.42 0.33
CA GLU A 9 -18.61 0.99 0.69
C GLU A 9 -19.07 -0.20 -0.16
N LYS A 10 -18.81 -0.17 -1.46
CA LYS A 10 -19.11 -1.27 -2.36
C LYS A 10 -18.38 -2.56 -1.95
N ALA A 11 -17.09 -2.46 -1.58
CA ALA A 11 -16.34 -3.61 -1.11
C ALA A 11 -16.90 -4.20 0.20
N VAL A 12 -17.36 -3.35 1.12
CA VAL A 12 -18.04 -3.80 2.35
C VAL A 12 -19.34 -4.53 2.03
N ALA A 13 -20.16 -4.00 1.13
CA ALA A 13 -21.41 -4.65 0.73
C ALA A 13 -21.19 -6.04 0.10
N GLU A 14 -20.08 -6.25 -0.62
CA GLU A 14 -19.71 -7.56 -1.18
C GLU A 14 -19.20 -8.55 -0.12
N LEU A 15 -18.64 -8.05 1.01
CA LEU A 15 -18.01 -8.86 2.06
C LEU A 15 -18.92 -9.18 3.25
N SER A 16 -20.12 -8.61 3.35
CA SER A 16 -21.00 -8.58 4.52
C SER A 16 -20.63 -7.49 5.55
N GLU A 17 -21.63 -6.67 5.87
CA GLU A 17 -21.47 -5.54 6.81
C GLU A 17 -21.11 -5.98 8.25
N GLU A 18 -21.42 -7.21 8.63
CA GLU A 18 -21.03 -7.76 9.94
C GLU A 18 -19.53 -8.03 10.05
N ASN A 19 -18.84 -8.25 8.92
CA ASN A 19 -17.45 -8.68 8.87
C ASN A 19 -16.50 -7.62 8.25
N ALA A 20 -17.03 -6.51 7.78
CA ALA A 20 -16.28 -5.50 7.08
C ALA A 20 -16.70 -4.09 7.49
N PHE A 21 -15.73 -3.20 7.54
CA PHE A 21 -15.91 -1.79 7.90
C PHE A 21 -15.14 -0.89 6.95
N ALA A 22 -15.84 0.07 6.33
CA ALA A 22 -15.21 1.03 5.43
C ALA A 22 -14.61 2.21 6.19
N VAL A 23 -13.38 2.56 5.86
CA VAL A 23 -12.72 3.78 6.34
C VAL A 23 -12.14 4.52 5.16
N VAL A 24 -12.44 5.81 5.05
CA VAL A 24 -11.89 6.69 4.01
C VAL A 24 -10.63 7.37 4.53
N ALA A 25 -9.53 7.24 3.78
CA ALA A 25 -8.27 7.92 4.06
C ALA A 25 -7.35 7.93 2.84
N ASP A 26 -6.61 9.02 2.66
CA ASP A 26 -5.50 9.11 1.72
C ASP A 26 -4.23 8.56 2.38
N VAL A 27 -3.72 7.45 1.86
CA VAL A 27 -2.51 6.80 2.40
C VAL A 27 -1.24 7.65 2.28
N SER A 28 -1.23 8.68 1.42
CA SER A 28 -0.12 9.63 1.32
C SER A 28 -0.05 10.59 2.53
N LYS A 29 -1.10 10.63 3.36
CA LYS A 29 -1.25 11.53 4.51
C LYS A 29 -1.11 10.77 5.81
N GLN A 30 0.03 10.96 6.49
CA GLN A 30 0.35 10.27 7.74
C GLN A 30 -0.77 10.37 8.80
N ALA A 31 -1.32 11.58 9.00
CA ALA A 31 -2.36 11.81 9.99
C ALA A 31 -3.68 11.09 9.66
N GLU A 32 -4.03 11.01 8.37
CA GLU A 32 -5.24 10.30 7.94
C GLU A 32 -5.09 8.80 8.13
N VAL A 33 -3.92 8.23 7.83
CA VAL A 33 -3.62 6.81 8.07
C VAL A 33 -3.71 6.49 9.55
N ALA A 34 -3.10 7.30 10.43
CA ALA A 34 -3.17 7.10 11.87
C ALA A 34 -4.61 7.14 12.40
N ALA A 35 -5.40 8.13 11.96
CA ALA A 35 -6.81 8.25 12.33
C ALA A 35 -7.67 7.08 11.82
N ALA A 36 -7.38 6.58 10.61
CA ALA A 36 -8.07 5.42 10.03
C ALA A 36 -7.83 4.15 10.84
N PHE A 37 -6.59 3.90 11.27
CA PHE A 37 -6.25 2.75 12.11
C PHE A 37 -6.93 2.82 13.49
N GLN A 38 -6.99 4.02 14.09
CA GLN A 38 -7.73 4.21 15.34
C GLN A 38 -9.21 3.85 15.17
N LYS A 39 -9.87 4.31 14.10
CA LYS A 39 -11.28 3.95 13.81
C LYS A 39 -11.49 2.45 13.66
N VAL A 40 -10.52 1.73 13.06
CA VAL A 40 -10.58 0.27 12.93
C VAL A 40 -10.52 -0.40 14.31
N VAL A 41 -9.61 0.04 15.17
CA VAL A 41 -9.49 -0.49 16.55
C VAL A 41 -10.71 -0.12 17.37
N ASP A 42 -11.24 1.09 17.26
CA ASP A 42 -12.47 1.50 17.96
C ASP A 42 -13.67 0.65 17.55
N HIS A 43 -13.73 0.20 16.29
CA HIS A 43 -14.85 -0.60 15.75
C HIS A 43 -14.74 -2.09 16.10
N PHE A 44 -13.56 -2.69 15.90
CA PHE A 44 -13.36 -4.14 16.10
C PHE A 44 -12.76 -4.51 17.46
N GLY A 45 -12.25 -3.54 18.22
CA GLY A 45 -11.58 -3.78 19.49
C GLY A 45 -10.14 -4.28 19.39
N ASP A 46 -9.67 -4.64 18.19
CA ASP A 46 -8.35 -5.25 17.98
C ASP A 46 -7.81 -4.99 16.55
N LEU A 47 -6.49 -5.19 16.38
CA LEU A 47 -5.79 -5.14 15.10
C LEU A 47 -4.67 -6.19 15.10
N ASN A 48 -4.71 -7.15 14.17
CA ASN A 48 -3.76 -8.26 14.12
C ASN A 48 -2.90 -8.26 12.85
N VAL A 49 -3.49 -7.83 11.72
CA VAL A 49 -2.83 -7.87 10.41
C VAL A 49 -3.09 -6.56 9.66
N VAL A 50 -2.04 -6.02 9.09
CA VAL A 50 -2.10 -4.86 8.18
C VAL A 50 -1.56 -5.26 6.81
N VAL A 51 -2.33 -4.96 5.77
CA VAL A 51 -1.91 -5.13 4.38
C VAL A 51 -1.80 -3.76 3.73
N ASN A 52 -0.58 -3.29 3.52
CA ASN A 52 -0.28 -2.07 2.78
C ASN A 52 -0.32 -2.36 1.28
N ASN A 53 -1.52 -2.26 0.69
CA ASN A 53 -1.79 -2.62 -0.70
C ASN A 53 -2.02 -1.41 -1.61
N ALA A 54 -2.44 -0.28 -1.08
CA ALA A 54 -2.72 0.92 -1.87
C ALA A 54 -1.52 1.34 -2.74
N GLY A 55 -1.80 1.69 -3.99
CA GLY A 55 -0.75 2.11 -4.90
C GLY A 55 -1.28 2.56 -6.26
N VAL A 56 -0.43 3.29 -6.97
CA VAL A 56 -0.65 3.76 -8.34
C VAL A 56 0.51 3.33 -9.22
N ALA A 57 0.26 3.10 -10.50
CA ALA A 57 1.25 2.60 -11.46
C ALA A 57 1.24 3.43 -12.76
N PRO A 58 1.74 4.67 -12.73
CA PRO A 58 1.85 5.45 -13.96
C PRO A 58 2.85 4.77 -14.92
N THR A 59 2.43 4.64 -16.18
CA THR A 59 3.26 4.16 -17.28
C THR A 59 3.71 5.36 -18.08
N THR A 60 4.99 5.74 -17.94
CA THR A 60 5.48 7.02 -18.45
C THR A 60 6.86 6.85 -19.05
N PRO A 61 7.08 7.22 -20.33
CA PRO A 61 8.41 7.33 -20.93
C PRO A 61 9.31 8.26 -20.12
N LEU A 62 10.60 7.98 -20.06
CA LEU A 62 11.56 8.70 -19.20
C LEU A 62 11.58 10.20 -19.43
N ASP A 63 11.48 10.64 -20.67
CA ASP A 63 11.52 12.04 -21.09
C ASP A 63 10.25 12.84 -20.79
N THR A 64 9.18 12.17 -20.38
CA THR A 64 7.88 12.79 -20.05
C THR A 64 7.50 12.68 -18.57
N ILE A 65 8.39 12.13 -17.74
CA ILE A 65 8.17 12.07 -16.29
C ILE A 65 8.21 13.50 -15.71
N THR A 66 7.16 13.87 -14.98
CA THR A 66 7.09 15.16 -14.26
C THR A 66 7.44 15.00 -12.79
N GLU A 67 7.88 16.08 -12.15
CA GLU A 67 8.14 16.14 -10.70
C GLU A 67 6.87 15.78 -9.91
N GLU A 68 5.71 16.34 -10.28
CA GLU A 68 4.42 16.05 -9.65
C GLU A 68 4.07 14.55 -9.72
N GLN A 69 4.28 13.92 -10.87
CA GLN A 69 4.02 12.49 -11.05
C GLN A 69 4.95 11.64 -10.17
N PHE A 70 6.22 12.02 -10.08
CA PHE A 70 7.21 11.38 -9.23
C PHE A 70 6.82 11.50 -7.75
N GLU A 71 6.59 12.72 -7.26
CA GLU A 71 6.25 13.00 -5.87
C GLU A 71 4.97 12.27 -5.44
N ARG A 72 3.91 12.38 -6.25
CA ARG A 72 2.63 11.71 -5.99
C ARG A 72 2.80 10.19 -5.91
N THR A 73 3.54 9.60 -6.84
CA THR A 73 3.73 8.15 -6.87
C THR A 73 4.51 7.66 -5.65
N PHE A 74 5.57 8.38 -5.27
CA PHE A 74 6.34 8.06 -4.08
C PHE A 74 5.54 8.30 -2.79
N ALA A 75 4.79 9.38 -2.70
CA ALA A 75 3.96 9.68 -1.53
C ALA A 75 2.92 8.57 -1.28
N ILE A 76 2.29 8.05 -2.32
CA ILE A 76 1.30 6.97 -2.21
C ILE A 76 1.99 5.63 -1.98
N ASN A 77 2.88 5.21 -2.88
CA ASN A 77 3.38 3.83 -2.91
C ASN A 77 4.43 3.55 -1.82
N VAL A 78 5.22 4.55 -1.44
CA VAL A 78 6.29 4.43 -0.44
C VAL A 78 5.86 5.06 0.88
N GLY A 79 5.39 6.30 0.84
CA GLY A 79 4.86 6.99 2.02
C GLY A 79 3.75 6.18 2.69
N GLY A 80 2.76 5.73 1.92
CA GLY A 80 1.66 4.91 2.44
C GLY A 80 2.09 3.64 3.16
N VAL A 81 3.15 2.98 2.68
CA VAL A 81 3.73 1.79 3.35
C VAL A 81 4.39 2.18 4.68
N ILE A 82 5.13 3.29 4.72
CA ILE A 82 5.79 3.76 5.94
C ILE A 82 4.76 4.19 6.98
N TRP A 83 3.77 5.00 6.59
CA TRP A 83 2.71 5.48 7.48
C TRP A 83 1.82 4.33 7.99
N GLY A 84 1.50 3.36 7.12
CA GLY A 84 0.78 2.15 7.50
C GLY A 84 1.55 1.29 8.50
N ALA A 85 2.85 1.10 8.29
CA ALA A 85 3.70 0.36 9.24
C ALA A 85 3.83 1.08 10.59
N GLN A 86 4.00 2.41 10.57
CA GLN A 86 4.08 3.23 11.77
C GLN A 86 2.77 3.20 12.58
N ALA A 87 1.62 3.35 11.91
CA ALA A 87 0.31 3.27 12.55
C ALA A 87 0.05 1.87 13.11
N ALA A 88 0.42 0.81 12.38
CA ALA A 88 0.32 -0.57 12.83
C ALA A 88 1.14 -0.81 14.12
N GLN A 89 2.41 -0.39 14.13
CA GLN A 89 3.28 -0.51 15.29
C GLN A 89 2.69 0.20 16.53
N ALA A 90 2.15 1.42 16.34
CA ALA A 90 1.54 2.19 17.42
C ALA A 90 0.32 1.47 18.02
N GLN A 91 -0.56 0.91 17.16
CA GLN A 91 -1.74 0.18 17.61
C GLN A 91 -1.37 -1.15 18.28
N PHE A 92 -0.47 -1.96 17.71
CA PHE A 92 0.00 -3.21 18.32
C PHE A 92 0.59 -2.97 19.71
N LYS A 93 1.40 -1.92 19.85
CA LYS A 93 1.95 -1.52 21.15
C LYS A 93 0.87 -1.11 22.15
N ALA A 94 -0.12 -0.32 21.73
CA ALA A 94 -1.23 0.12 22.59
C ALA A 94 -2.12 -1.06 23.02
N LEU A 95 -2.30 -2.05 22.14
CA LEU A 95 -3.06 -3.28 22.41
C LEU A 95 -2.26 -4.32 23.22
N GLY A 96 -0.95 -4.12 23.42
CA GLY A 96 -0.11 -4.98 24.25
C GLY A 96 0.36 -6.29 23.58
N HIS A 97 0.33 -6.36 22.24
CA HIS A 97 0.77 -7.55 21.49
C HIS A 97 1.50 -7.18 20.19
N GLY A 98 2.11 -8.16 19.56
CA GLY A 98 2.68 -8.04 18.22
C GLY A 98 1.63 -8.20 17.12
N GLY A 99 2.08 -8.25 15.87
CA GLY A 99 1.17 -8.40 14.72
C GLY A 99 1.90 -8.69 13.42
N LYS A 100 1.17 -8.57 12.31
CA LYS A 100 1.71 -8.84 10.98
C LYS A 100 1.52 -7.65 10.07
N ILE A 101 2.59 -7.25 9.39
CA ILE A 101 2.56 -6.23 8.34
C ILE A 101 2.94 -6.90 7.02
N ILE A 102 2.10 -6.72 6.00
CA ILE A 102 2.28 -7.29 4.68
C ILE A 102 2.28 -6.15 3.66
N ASN A 103 3.38 -5.97 2.93
CA ASN A 103 3.53 -4.89 1.98
C ASN A 103 3.38 -5.40 0.53
N ALA A 104 2.61 -4.69 -0.28
CA ALA A 104 2.48 -4.97 -1.71
C ALA A 104 3.66 -4.37 -2.47
N THR A 105 4.64 -5.18 -2.83
CA THR A 105 5.60 -4.83 -3.87
C THR A 105 5.04 -5.22 -5.26
N SER A 106 5.84 -5.68 -6.16
CA SER A 106 5.45 -6.11 -7.51
C SER A 106 6.60 -6.93 -8.12
N GLN A 107 6.32 -7.67 -9.18
CA GLN A 107 7.37 -8.16 -10.08
C GLN A 107 8.27 -7.00 -10.54
N ALA A 108 7.71 -5.80 -10.75
CA ALA A 108 8.46 -4.58 -11.04
C ALA A 108 9.34 -4.05 -9.88
N GLY A 109 9.26 -4.64 -8.69
CA GLY A 109 10.18 -4.44 -7.56
C GLY A 109 11.30 -5.49 -7.48
N VAL A 110 11.36 -6.39 -8.46
CA VAL A 110 12.37 -7.45 -8.59
C VAL A 110 13.15 -7.30 -9.90
N VAL A 111 12.45 -6.97 -10.99
CA VAL A 111 13.01 -6.79 -12.34
C VAL A 111 12.49 -5.48 -12.92
N GLY A 112 13.38 -4.71 -13.58
CA GLY A 112 13.00 -3.47 -14.28
C GLY A 112 12.11 -3.75 -15.50
N ASN A 113 11.15 -2.86 -15.73
CA ASN A 113 10.25 -2.91 -16.89
C ASN A 113 10.28 -1.57 -17.64
N PRO A 114 10.25 -1.56 -18.97
CA PRO A 114 10.19 -0.33 -19.76
C PRO A 114 9.00 0.55 -19.36
N ASN A 115 9.18 1.86 -19.38
CA ASN A 115 8.18 2.87 -19.06
C ASN A 115 7.61 2.83 -17.64
N LEU A 116 8.16 2.01 -16.74
CA LEU A 116 7.76 1.91 -15.34
C LEU A 116 8.84 2.43 -14.37
N THR A 117 9.66 3.40 -14.80
CA THR A 117 10.80 3.90 -14.02
C THR A 117 10.39 4.35 -12.61
N VAL A 118 9.39 5.22 -12.50
CA VAL A 118 8.92 5.72 -11.19
C VAL A 118 8.23 4.63 -10.40
N TYR A 119 7.29 3.92 -11.02
CA TYR A 119 6.56 2.82 -10.37
C TYR A 119 7.50 1.72 -9.88
N GLY A 120 8.38 1.22 -10.76
CA GLY A 120 9.38 0.20 -10.41
C GLY A 120 10.27 0.66 -9.26
N GLY A 121 10.77 1.90 -9.34
CA GLY A 121 11.55 2.51 -8.26
C GLY A 121 10.84 2.45 -6.91
N THR A 122 9.53 2.78 -6.86
CA THR A 122 8.75 2.67 -5.62
C THR A 122 8.64 1.23 -5.13
N LYS A 123 8.49 0.25 -6.03
CA LYS A 123 8.32 -1.17 -5.65
C LYS A 123 9.64 -1.82 -5.19
N PHE A 124 10.78 -1.40 -5.74
CA PHE A 124 12.10 -1.72 -5.19
C PHE A 124 12.30 -1.09 -3.80
N ALA A 125 11.90 0.18 -3.62
CA ALA A 125 11.94 0.85 -2.31
C ALA A 125 11.10 0.10 -1.26
N VAL A 126 9.87 -0.30 -1.58
CA VAL A 126 9.00 -1.09 -0.69
C VAL A 126 9.66 -2.41 -0.28
N ARG A 127 10.37 -3.09 -1.19
CA ARG A 127 11.13 -4.30 -0.87
C ARG A 127 12.24 -4.03 0.14
N GLY A 128 13.03 -2.96 -0.04
CA GLY A 128 14.08 -2.56 0.89
C GLY A 128 13.53 -2.15 2.26
N ILE A 129 12.46 -1.35 2.27
CA ILE A 129 11.74 -0.94 3.49
C ILE A 129 11.23 -2.16 4.26
N THR A 130 10.65 -3.13 3.58
CA THR A 130 10.16 -4.38 4.21
C THR A 130 11.27 -5.11 4.93
N GLN A 131 12.45 -5.25 4.31
CA GLN A 131 13.61 -5.92 4.91
C GLN A 131 14.14 -5.18 6.13
N THR A 132 14.15 -3.85 6.10
CA THR A 132 14.58 -3.02 7.23
C THR A 132 13.58 -3.12 8.37
N LEU A 133 12.29 -2.90 8.11
CA LEU A 133 11.23 -2.96 9.13
C LEU A 133 11.13 -4.36 9.77
N ALA A 134 11.39 -5.44 9.02
CA ALA A 134 11.41 -6.79 9.58
C ALA A 134 12.50 -6.97 10.66
N ARG A 135 13.61 -6.24 10.55
CA ARG A 135 14.68 -6.23 11.55
C ARG A 135 14.37 -5.28 12.70
N ASP A 136 13.91 -4.07 12.38
CA ASP A 136 13.62 -3.03 13.37
C ASP A 136 12.51 -3.44 14.35
N LEU A 137 11.55 -4.26 13.89
CA LEU A 137 10.37 -4.65 14.64
C LEU A 137 10.42 -6.08 15.21
N ALA A 138 11.51 -6.83 14.98
CA ALA A 138 11.63 -8.22 15.37
C ALA A 138 11.40 -8.44 16.88
N ASP A 139 12.00 -7.61 17.72
CA ASP A 139 11.91 -7.73 19.19
C ASP A 139 10.52 -7.32 19.73
N SER A 140 9.68 -6.70 18.90
CA SER A 140 8.31 -6.30 19.24
C SER A 140 7.26 -7.39 18.94
N GLY A 141 7.67 -8.57 18.49
CA GLY A 141 6.76 -9.63 18.06
C GLY A 141 5.98 -9.29 16.77
N ILE A 142 6.47 -8.31 15.99
CA ILE A 142 5.86 -7.88 14.73
C ILE A 142 6.63 -8.50 13.58
N THR A 143 5.93 -9.22 12.71
CA THR A 143 6.52 -9.72 11.47
C THR A 143 6.20 -8.79 10.31
N VAL A 144 7.20 -8.54 9.44
CA VAL A 144 7.01 -7.71 8.25
C VAL A 144 7.43 -8.50 7.02
N ASN A 145 6.51 -8.68 6.10
CA ASN A 145 6.71 -9.41 4.85
C ASN A 145 6.19 -8.62 3.65
N ALA A 146 6.58 -9.05 2.46
CA ALA A 146 6.04 -8.49 1.21
C ALA A 146 5.63 -9.61 0.26
N TYR A 147 4.65 -9.31 -0.58
CA TYR A 147 4.30 -10.12 -1.72
C TYR A 147 4.56 -9.34 -3.01
N ALA A 148 4.94 -10.05 -4.05
CA ALA A 148 5.33 -9.47 -5.35
C ALA A 148 4.47 -10.06 -6.46
N PRO A 149 3.24 -9.56 -6.69
CA PRO A 149 2.40 -10.06 -7.76
C PRO A 149 3.01 -9.82 -9.13
N GLY A 150 2.78 -10.76 -10.04
CA GLY A 150 2.99 -10.58 -11.45
C GLY A 150 1.78 -9.87 -12.11
N ILE A 151 1.39 -10.34 -13.28
CA ILE A 151 0.23 -9.80 -14.01
C ILE A 151 -1.05 -10.35 -13.38
N VAL A 152 -1.84 -9.44 -12.77
CA VAL A 152 -3.15 -9.75 -12.22
C VAL A 152 -4.21 -8.95 -12.98
N LYS A 153 -5.31 -9.57 -13.35
CA LYS A 153 -6.40 -8.91 -14.10
C LYS A 153 -7.12 -7.91 -13.20
N THR A 154 -6.65 -6.66 -13.24
CA THR A 154 -7.18 -5.52 -12.47
C THR A 154 -7.31 -4.31 -13.39
N PRO A 155 -8.13 -3.30 -13.05
CA PRO A 155 -8.18 -2.03 -13.78
C PRO A 155 -6.78 -1.44 -14.02
N MET A 156 -5.94 -1.36 -12.98
CA MET A 156 -4.56 -0.89 -13.08
C MET A 156 -3.75 -1.63 -14.15
N MET A 157 -3.92 -2.94 -14.28
CA MET A 157 -3.17 -3.72 -15.28
C MET A 157 -3.67 -3.48 -16.70
N TYR A 158 -4.98 -3.25 -16.85
CA TYR A 158 -5.55 -2.86 -18.16
C TYR A 158 -5.06 -1.48 -18.59
N ASP A 159 -4.95 -0.52 -17.66
CA ASP A 159 -4.41 0.82 -17.93
C ASP A 159 -2.94 0.73 -18.38
N ILE A 160 -2.10 -0.03 -17.67
CA ILE A 160 -0.71 -0.27 -18.05
C ILE A 160 -0.62 -0.89 -19.46
N ALA A 161 -1.41 -1.91 -19.73
CA ALA A 161 -1.38 -2.60 -21.04
C ALA A 161 -1.81 -1.66 -22.17
N HIS A 162 -2.81 -0.80 -21.93
CA HIS A 162 -3.28 0.17 -22.90
C HIS A 162 -2.22 1.24 -23.20
N GLU A 163 -1.55 1.78 -22.18
CA GLU A 163 -0.50 2.80 -22.35
C GLU A 163 0.77 2.21 -23.02
N VAL A 164 1.15 0.99 -22.67
CA VAL A 164 2.26 0.30 -23.34
C VAL A 164 1.93 0.08 -24.82
N GLY A 165 0.70 -0.32 -25.15
CA GLY A 165 0.26 -0.53 -26.53
C GLY A 165 0.19 0.74 -27.38
N LYS A 166 0.00 1.92 -26.78
CA LYS A 166 0.06 3.22 -27.47
C LYS A 166 1.48 3.64 -27.84
N ASN A 167 2.49 3.16 -27.08
CA ASN A 167 3.88 3.54 -27.21
C ASN A 167 4.71 2.47 -27.97
N ALA A 168 4.09 1.42 -28.48
CA ALA A 168 4.69 0.37 -29.30
C ALA A 168 4.41 0.57 -30.78
#